data_1ad79830aabf86cfe0f88a467bacf101
#
_entry.id   1ad79830aabf86cfe0f88a467bacf101
#
_cell.length_a   1.000
_cell.length_b   1.000
_cell.length_c   1.000
_cell.angle_alpha   90.00
_cell.angle_beta   90.00
_cell.angle_gamma   90.00
#
_symmetry.space_group_name_H-M   'P 1'
#
loop_
_entity.id
_entity.type
_entity.pdbx_description
1 polymer ?
#
loop_
_entity_poly.entity_id
_entity_poly.type
_entity_poly.pdbx_seq_one_letter_code
_entity_poly.pdbx_strand_id
1 'polypeptide(L)'
;METQIIENNRVDQFLDRTGLNWKVRTEGLQTSSGIIIPDKIGIVREDDSTILGIHSNGYVPYQNDQMMELLFKVSQQTGLDVHRGGLFGGGRKVFVQLKSNDLTLGTDRIEGYV
;
A
#
# COMPACT_ATOMS: atom_id res chain seq x y z
N MET A 1 -7.14 -1.67 -24.28
CA MET A 1 -8.06 -2.31 -23.33
C MET A 1 -7.50 -3.61 -22.79
N GLU A 2 -7.05 -4.51 -23.65
CA GLU A 2 -6.45 -5.77 -23.18
C GLU A 2 -5.24 -5.57 -22.28
N THR A 3 -4.39 -4.61 -22.62
CA THR A 3 -3.19 -4.30 -21.83
C THR A 3 -3.57 -3.85 -20.42
N GLN A 4 -4.60 -3.05 -20.29
CA GLN A 4 -5.06 -2.57 -18.98
C GLN A 4 -5.64 -3.70 -18.13
N ILE A 5 -6.36 -4.63 -18.74
CA ILE A 5 -6.89 -5.80 -18.01
C ILE A 5 -5.76 -6.68 -17.51
N ILE A 6 -4.72 -6.90 -18.34
CA ILE A 6 -3.55 -7.67 -17.95
C ILE A 6 -2.81 -7.01 -16.77
N GLU A 7 -2.66 -5.68 -16.81
CA GLU A 7 -2.02 -4.92 -15.74
C GLU A 7 -2.80 -5.03 -14.43
N ASN A 8 -4.13 -4.91 -14.50
CA ASN A 8 -4.97 -5.05 -13.31
C ASN A 8 -4.86 -6.45 -12.70
N ASN A 9 -4.82 -7.49 -13.54
CA ASN A 9 -4.63 -8.85 -13.06
C ASN A 9 -3.27 -9.04 -12.40
N ARG A 10 -2.22 -8.43 -12.94
CA ARG A 10 -0.88 -8.47 -12.35
C ARG A 10 -0.83 -7.79 -10.99
N VAL A 11 -1.49 -6.65 -10.86
CA VAL A 11 -1.59 -5.94 -9.59
C VAL A 11 -2.29 -6.81 -8.55
N ASP A 12 -3.46 -7.35 -8.90
CA ASP A 12 -4.22 -8.20 -7.97
C ASP A 12 -3.44 -9.43 -7.54
N GLN A 13 -2.79 -10.11 -8.48
CA GLN A 13 -1.99 -11.29 -8.18
C GLN A 13 -0.83 -10.96 -7.24
N PHE A 14 -0.17 -9.84 -7.47
CA PHE A 14 0.94 -9.41 -6.61
C PHE A 14 0.44 -9.06 -5.21
N LEU A 15 -0.66 -8.33 -5.11
CA LEU A 15 -1.24 -7.97 -3.81
C LEU A 15 -1.65 -9.20 -3.03
N ASP A 16 -2.26 -10.20 -3.68
CA ASP A 16 -2.65 -11.45 -3.02
C ASP A 16 -1.44 -12.22 -2.53
N ARG A 17 -0.42 -12.33 -3.36
CA ARG A 17 0.80 -13.10 -3.03
C ARG A 17 1.57 -12.49 -1.87
N THR A 18 1.58 -11.18 -1.77
CA THR A 18 2.39 -10.46 -0.78
C THR A 18 1.65 -10.12 0.51
N GLY A 19 0.35 -10.40 0.57
CA GLY A 19 -0.46 -10.04 1.72
C GLY A 19 -0.83 -8.56 1.76
N LEU A 20 -0.79 -7.88 0.63
CA LEU A 20 -1.10 -6.45 0.53
C LEU A 20 -2.46 -6.17 -0.09
N ASN A 21 -3.29 -7.19 -0.33
CA ASN A 21 -4.58 -7.01 -0.98
C ASN A 21 -5.66 -6.63 0.04
N TRP A 22 -5.52 -5.45 0.58
CA TRP A 22 -6.51 -4.87 1.48
C TRP A 22 -6.55 -3.36 1.27
N LYS A 23 -7.66 -2.79 1.65
CA LYS A 23 -7.86 -1.34 1.57
C LYS A 23 -7.90 -0.74 2.96
N VAL A 24 -7.73 0.56 3.01
CA VAL A 24 -7.84 1.32 4.25
C VAL A 24 -8.99 2.31 4.14
N ARG A 25 -9.54 2.66 5.30
CA ARG A 25 -10.55 3.70 5.42
C ARG A 25 -10.16 4.65 6.53
N THR A 26 -10.77 5.80 6.54
CA THR A 26 -10.61 6.77 7.63
C THR A 26 -11.81 6.68 8.55
N GLU A 27 -11.58 6.86 9.84
CA GLU A 27 -12.63 6.90 10.85
C GLU A 27 -12.40 8.05 11.82
N GLY A 28 -13.49 8.64 12.31
CA GLY A 28 -13.42 9.62 13.39
C GLY A 28 -12.93 8.98 14.67
N LEU A 29 -12.38 9.80 15.54
CA LEU A 29 -11.82 9.34 16.82
C LEU A 29 -12.63 9.92 17.99
N GLN A 30 -12.69 9.16 19.06
CA GLN A 30 -13.34 9.63 20.29
C GLN A 30 -12.61 9.07 21.51
N THR A 31 -12.81 9.74 22.63
CA THR A 31 -12.31 9.25 23.90
C THR A 31 -13.16 8.07 24.38
N SER A 32 -12.70 7.38 25.41
CA SER A 32 -13.46 6.26 25.99
C SER A 32 -14.81 6.70 26.56
N SER A 33 -14.98 7.98 26.90
CA SER A 33 -16.24 8.54 27.36
C SER A 33 -17.14 9.07 26.22
N GLY A 34 -16.72 8.89 24.96
CA GLY A 34 -17.53 9.27 23.82
C GLY A 34 -17.35 10.71 23.34
N ILE A 35 -16.33 11.41 23.82
CA ILE A 35 -16.05 12.78 23.37
C ILE A 35 -15.30 12.71 22.05
N ILE A 36 -15.84 13.36 21.02
CA ILE A 36 -15.22 13.40 19.69
C ILE A 36 -13.91 14.17 19.76
N ILE A 37 -12.84 13.58 19.17
CA ILE A 37 -11.55 14.25 19.04
C ILE A 37 -11.57 14.99 17.71
N PRO A 38 -11.54 16.34 17.72
CA PRO A 38 -11.55 17.11 16.47
C PRO A 38 -10.20 17.09 15.80
N ASP A 39 -10.17 17.36 14.51
CA ASP A 39 -8.97 17.55 13.70
C ASP A 39 -8.08 16.30 13.55
N LYS A 40 -8.53 15.14 14.01
CA LYS A 40 -7.79 13.88 13.86
C LYS A 40 -8.70 12.78 13.33
N ILE A 41 -8.08 11.88 12.54
CA ILE A 41 -8.75 10.68 12.02
C ILE A 41 -7.84 9.47 12.24
N GLY A 42 -8.46 8.31 12.38
CA GLY A 42 -7.77 7.04 12.39
C GLY A 42 -7.74 6.44 11.00
N ILE A 43 -6.64 5.79 10.67
CA ILE A 43 -6.50 5.00 9.44
C ILE A 43 -6.66 3.54 9.83
N VAL A 44 -7.61 2.85 9.22
CA VAL A 44 -8.03 1.50 9.63
C VAL A 44 -8.04 0.58 8.42
N ARG A 45 -7.46 -0.61 8.57
CA ARG A 45 -7.60 -1.65 7.54
C ARG A 45 -9.04 -2.12 7.48
N GLU A 46 -9.57 -2.22 6.27
CA GLU A 46 -10.96 -2.64 6.09
C GLU A 46 -11.18 -4.12 6.40
N ASP A 47 -10.17 -4.95 6.14
CA ASP A 47 -10.32 -6.40 6.25
C ASP A 47 -10.34 -6.91 7.70
N ASP A 48 -9.56 -6.33 8.58
CA ASP A 48 -9.43 -6.82 9.96
C ASP A 48 -9.60 -5.74 11.03
N SER A 49 -9.88 -4.50 10.62
CA SER A 49 -10.06 -3.35 11.50
C SER A 49 -8.80 -2.97 12.31
N THR A 50 -7.63 -3.36 11.85
CA THR A 50 -6.38 -2.94 12.47
C THR A 50 -6.20 -1.43 12.32
N ILE A 51 -5.88 -0.76 13.42
CA ILE A 51 -5.59 0.68 13.41
C ILE A 51 -4.14 0.86 12.99
N LEU A 52 -3.93 1.55 11.86
CA LEU A 52 -2.61 1.73 11.28
C LEU A 52 -1.95 3.03 11.70
N GLY A 53 -2.73 4.04 12.06
CA GLY A 53 -2.18 5.31 12.47
C GLY A 53 -3.25 6.36 12.70
N ILE A 54 -2.81 7.51 13.19
CA ILE A 54 -3.64 8.68 13.43
C ILE A 54 -3.04 9.84 12.66
N HIS A 55 -3.88 10.53 11.90
CA HIS A 55 -3.45 11.64 11.04
C HIS A 55 -4.38 12.84 11.19
N SER A 56 -3.97 13.95 10.60
CA SER A 56 -4.82 15.13 10.53
C SER A 56 -6.05 14.88 9.69
N ASN A 57 -7.12 15.59 9.97
CA ASN A 57 -8.43 15.39 9.39
C ASN A 57 -8.47 15.45 7.86
N GLY A 58 -7.58 16.20 7.24
CA GLY A 58 -7.51 16.30 5.77
C GLY A 58 -6.70 15.22 5.07
N TYR A 59 -6.14 14.29 5.82
CA TYR A 59 -5.30 13.24 5.23
C TYR A 59 -6.13 12.24 4.43
N VAL A 60 -5.68 11.95 3.20
CA VAL A 60 -6.29 10.93 2.35
C VAL A 60 -5.27 9.81 2.17
N PRO A 61 -5.57 8.59 2.65
CA PRO A 61 -4.61 7.48 2.55
C PRO A 61 -4.42 7.04 1.11
N TYR A 62 -3.18 6.67 0.78
CA TYR A 62 -2.83 6.11 -0.52
C TYR A 62 -2.99 4.60 -0.45
N GLN A 63 -3.84 4.06 -1.29
CA GLN A 63 -4.19 2.63 -1.26
C GLN A 63 -3.07 1.77 -1.85
N ASN A 64 -2.95 0.52 -1.39
CA ASN A 64 -1.93 -0.40 -1.87
C ASN A 64 -2.05 -0.68 -3.36
N ASP A 65 -3.25 -0.83 -3.88
CA ASP A 65 -3.46 -1.07 -5.31
C ASP A 65 -3.01 0.12 -6.16
N GLN A 66 -3.23 1.35 -5.69
CA GLN A 66 -2.75 2.55 -6.38
C GLN A 66 -1.23 2.61 -6.42
N MET A 67 -0.59 2.27 -5.30
CA MET A 67 0.87 2.20 -5.23
C MET A 67 1.41 1.17 -6.22
N MET A 68 0.80 -0.01 -6.28
CA MET A 68 1.27 -1.08 -7.16
C MET A 68 1.04 -0.75 -8.64
N GLU A 69 -0.04 -0.10 -8.98
CA GLU A 69 -0.25 0.37 -10.35
C GLU A 69 0.87 1.30 -10.79
N LEU A 70 1.24 2.24 -9.93
CA LEU A 70 2.34 3.15 -10.21
C LEU A 70 3.67 2.40 -10.37
N LEU A 71 3.96 1.47 -9.47
CA LEU A 71 5.22 0.73 -9.50
C LEU A 71 5.34 -0.18 -10.73
N PHE A 72 4.25 -0.79 -11.17
CA PHE A 72 4.27 -1.57 -12.41
C PHE A 72 4.52 -0.68 -13.63
N LYS A 73 4.00 0.53 -13.65
CA LYS A 73 4.31 1.49 -14.72
C LYS A 73 5.80 1.87 -14.71
N VAL A 74 6.35 2.13 -13.54
CA VAL A 74 7.78 2.41 -13.39
C VAL A 74 8.61 1.22 -13.86
N SER A 75 8.20 0.02 -13.50
CA SER A 75 8.85 -1.22 -13.93
C SER A 75 8.92 -1.32 -15.46
N GLN A 76 7.83 -1.02 -16.15
CA GLN A 76 7.80 -1.05 -17.59
C GLN A 76 8.73 -0.03 -18.23
N GLN A 77 8.88 1.13 -17.63
CA GLN A 77 9.71 2.22 -18.16
C GLN A 77 11.19 2.04 -17.89
N THR A 78 11.53 1.41 -16.78
CA THR A 78 12.93 1.33 -16.30
C THR A 78 13.59 -0.02 -16.56
N GLY A 79 12.81 -1.04 -16.90
CA GLY A 79 13.33 -2.40 -17.02
C GLY A 79 13.56 -3.10 -15.70
N LEU A 80 13.21 -2.48 -14.59
CA LEU A 80 13.23 -3.14 -13.28
C LEU A 80 11.97 -3.97 -13.10
N ASP A 81 12.09 -5.13 -12.49
CA ASP A 81 10.94 -5.98 -12.18
C ASP A 81 10.44 -5.73 -10.77
N VAL A 82 9.13 -5.77 -10.62
CA VAL A 82 8.51 -5.85 -9.30
C VAL A 82 8.75 -7.26 -8.79
N HIS A 83 9.59 -7.38 -7.77
CA HIS A 83 10.11 -8.69 -7.33
C HIS A 83 9.34 -9.26 -6.16
N ARG A 84 9.26 -8.53 -5.06
CA ARG A 84 8.55 -8.99 -3.87
C ARG A 84 8.08 -7.80 -3.04
N GLY A 85 7.20 -8.09 -2.11
CA GLY A 85 6.67 -7.10 -1.19
C GLY A 85 6.19 -7.77 0.08
N GLY A 86 5.84 -6.96 1.04
CA GLY A 86 5.32 -7.44 2.32
C GLY A 86 4.94 -6.29 3.22
N LEU A 87 4.64 -6.63 4.47
CA LEU A 87 4.18 -5.65 5.44
C LEU A 87 4.78 -5.93 6.82
N PHE A 88 4.80 -4.87 7.63
CA PHE A 88 5.19 -4.91 9.03
C PHE A 88 4.12 -4.23 9.87
N GLY A 89 4.02 -4.63 11.13
CA GLY A 89 3.11 -3.99 12.07
C GLY A 89 1.65 -4.04 11.65
N GLY A 90 1.21 -5.17 11.07
CA GLY A 90 -0.17 -5.33 10.64
C GLY A 90 -0.55 -4.49 9.44
N GLY A 91 0.43 -3.92 8.73
CA GLY A 91 0.20 -3.03 7.59
C GLY A 91 0.55 -1.58 7.86
N ARG A 92 1.07 -1.26 9.05
CA ARG A 92 1.53 0.11 9.36
C ARG A 92 2.65 0.54 8.43
N LYS A 93 3.44 -0.42 7.97
CA LYS A 93 4.50 -0.20 7.02
C LYS A 93 4.44 -1.28 5.96
N VAL A 94 4.49 -0.88 4.69
CA VAL A 94 4.53 -1.80 3.56
C VAL A 94 5.81 -1.56 2.78
N PHE A 95 6.29 -2.58 2.10
CA PHE A 95 7.47 -2.45 1.24
C PHE A 95 7.28 -3.20 -0.06
N VAL A 96 7.94 -2.72 -1.10
CA VAL A 96 8.02 -3.39 -2.39
C VAL A 96 9.47 -3.33 -2.86
N GLN A 97 9.97 -4.44 -3.36
CA GLN A 97 11.33 -4.54 -3.85
C GLN A 97 11.33 -4.66 -5.38
N LEU A 98 12.09 -3.79 -6.01
CA LEU A 98 12.33 -3.83 -7.45
C LEU A 98 13.71 -4.46 -7.70
N LYS A 99 13.83 -5.20 -8.79
CA LYS A 99 15.05 -5.92 -9.12
C LYS A 99 15.40 -5.70 -10.58
N SER A 100 16.68 -5.47 -10.87
CA SER A 100 17.17 -5.40 -12.23
C SER A 100 17.30 -6.79 -12.83
N ASN A 101 16.82 -6.95 -14.06
CA ASN A 101 16.94 -8.21 -14.80
C ASN A 101 18.32 -8.41 -15.41
N ASP A 102 19.01 -7.32 -15.71
CA ASP A 102 20.21 -7.37 -16.54
C ASP A 102 21.51 -7.46 -15.77
N LEU A 103 21.48 -7.03 -14.51
CA LEU A 103 22.70 -6.91 -13.72
C LEU A 103 22.45 -7.28 -12.27
N THR A 104 23.45 -7.90 -11.67
CA THR A 104 23.44 -8.25 -10.27
C THR A 104 23.79 -7.07 -9.37
N LEU A 105 23.38 -5.88 -9.75
CA LEU A 105 23.78 -4.65 -9.07
C LEU A 105 22.89 -4.27 -7.89
N GLY A 106 22.17 -5.21 -7.38
CA GLY A 106 21.39 -4.99 -6.20
C GLY A 106 19.92 -4.76 -6.48
N THR A 107 19.20 -4.45 -5.44
CA THR A 107 17.76 -4.24 -5.47
C THR A 107 17.43 -2.91 -4.84
N ASP A 108 16.52 -2.19 -5.46
CA ASP A 108 15.96 -1.00 -4.87
C ASP A 108 14.78 -1.38 -4.00
N ARG A 109 14.63 -0.67 -2.90
CA ARG A 109 13.58 -0.94 -1.94
C ARG A 109 12.76 0.32 -1.71
N ILE A 110 11.45 0.18 -1.90
CA ILE A 110 10.51 1.26 -1.65
C ILE A 110 9.67 0.90 -0.44
N GLU A 111 9.64 1.78 0.53
CA GLU A 111 8.86 1.61 1.74
C GLU A 111 7.77 2.66 1.83
N GLY A 112 6.56 2.22 2.21
CA GLY A 112 5.43 3.11 2.40
C GLY A 112 4.90 3.04 3.82
N TYR A 113 4.20 4.10 4.22
CA TYR A 113 3.52 4.19 5.51
C TYR A 113 2.07 4.55 5.26
N VAL A 114 1.20 3.87 5.93
CA VAL A 114 -0.23 4.17 5.89
C VAL A 114 -0.62 5.25 6.88
#